data_615fc6513dd06b8d2ebfe846fca708e2
#
_entry.id   615fc6513dd06b8d2ebfe846fca708e2
#
_cell.length_a   1.000
_cell.length_b   1.000
_cell.length_c   1.000
_cell.angle_alpha   90.00
_cell.angle_beta   90.00
_cell.angle_gamma   90.00
#
_symmetry.space_group_name_H-M   'P 1'
#
loop_
_entity.id
_entity.type
_entity.pdbx_description
1 polymer ?
#
loop_
_entity_poly.entity_id
_entity_poly.type
_entity_poly.pdbx_seq_one_letter_code
_entity_poly.pdbx_strand_id
1 'polypeptide(L)'
;MFIFLVLIFGFSANANSAEGTTFKNLKPGFSFEGPFGKFDKESLKRGYQVYSEVCSSCHGLKQLSFRNLSQPGGPEFSIERVKEIASEYSITDGFDEYGEPLERSMLPSDRFPRPYGSKEEAKGANNGAYPPDLSLIVKARADGYNYLYSLLKGYEEEIPEDLDIGDLSYNPWYPG
;
A
#
# COMPACT_ATOMS: atom_id res chain seq x y z
N MET A 1 29.77 48.81 -32.19
CA MET A 1 28.90 48.37 -31.06
C MET A 1 27.72 47.63 -31.65
N PHE A 2 27.88 46.27 -31.77
CA PHE A 2 26.87 45.41 -32.36
C PHE A 2 25.98 44.85 -31.24
N ILE A 3 24.69 45.16 -31.30
CA ILE A 3 23.67 44.62 -30.38
C ILE A 3 23.16 43.31 -30.97
N PHE A 4 23.46 42.18 -30.27
CA PHE A 4 22.92 40.87 -30.57
C PHE A 4 21.52 40.76 -29.96
N LEU A 5 20.48 40.76 -30.83
CA LEU A 5 19.10 40.52 -30.46
C LEU A 5 18.89 39.00 -30.35
N VAL A 6 18.81 38.46 -29.14
CA VAL A 6 18.49 37.03 -28.91
C VAL A 6 16.96 36.89 -28.94
N LEU A 7 16.45 36.31 -30.01
CA LEU A 7 15.03 35.89 -30.13
C LEU A 7 14.86 34.57 -29.36
N ILE A 8 14.23 34.63 -28.19
CA ILE A 8 13.79 33.46 -27.42
C ILE A 8 12.50 32.97 -28.08
N PHE A 9 12.58 31.89 -28.85
CA PHE A 9 11.43 31.12 -29.29
C PHE A 9 10.88 30.31 -28.11
N GLY A 10 9.79 30.77 -27.50
CA GLY A 10 9.05 30.01 -26.51
C GLY A 10 8.35 28.81 -27.16
N PHE A 11 8.87 27.61 -26.97
CA PHE A 11 8.16 26.37 -27.25
C PHE A 11 7.14 26.15 -26.14
N SER A 12 5.86 26.49 -26.42
CA SER A 12 4.75 26.06 -25.55
C SER A 12 4.47 24.60 -25.86
N ALA A 13 5.02 23.70 -25.06
CA ALA A 13 4.60 22.30 -25.05
C ALA A 13 3.20 22.23 -24.41
N ASN A 14 2.17 22.08 -25.21
CA ASN A 14 0.85 21.68 -24.74
C ASN A 14 0.94 20.23 -24.25
N ALA A 15 1.13 20.05 -22.95
CA ALA A 15 0.90 18.76 -22.31
C ALA A 15 -0.62 18.56 -22.25
N ASN A 16 -1.17 17.85 -23.24
CA ASN A 16 -2.50 17.27 -23.11
C ASN A 16 -2.39 16.19 -22.02
N SER A 17 -2.69 16.55 -20.79
CA SER A 17 -3.06 15.58 -19.77
C SER A 17 -4.37 14.94 -20.25
N ALA A 18 -4.36 13.63 -20.48
CA ALA A 18 -5.58 12.86 -20.66
C ALA A 18 -6.51 13.24 -19.50
N GLU A 19 -7.68 13.82 -19.79
CA GLU A 19 -8.75 14.02 -18.84
C GLU A 19 -9.29 12.65 -18.45
N GLY A 20 -8.58 11.96 -17.56
CA GLY A 20 -9.13 10.83 -16.84
C GLY A 20 -10.28 11.36 -15.98
N THR A 21 -11.42 10.71 -16.04
CA THR A 21 -12.57 10.97 -15.15
C THR A 21 -12.07 11.00 -13.71
N THR A 22 -11.96 12.19 -13.14
CA THR A 22 -11.53 12.35 -11.75
C THR A 22 -12.70 11.98 -10.85
N PHE A 23 -12.76 10.73 -10.42
CA PHE A 23 -13.71 10.32 -9.40
C PHE A 23 -13.40 11.08 -8.11
N LYS A 24 -14.43 11.72 -7.56
CA LYS A 24 -14.31 12.43 -6.29
C LYS A 24 -14.33 11.41 -5.17
N ASN A 25 -13.21 11.29 -4.44
CA ASN A 25 -13.10 10.38 -3.32
C ASN A 25 -14.19 10.62 -2.26
N LEU A 26 -14.67 9.53 -1.68
CA LEU A 26 -15.54 9.56 -0.52
C LEU A 26 -14.79 10.19 0.67
N LYS A 27 -15.50 10.96 1.48
CA LYS A 27 -14.95 11.65 2.66
C LYS A 27 -15.76 11.24 3.88
N PRO A 28 -15.43 10.11 4.52
CA PRO A 28 -16.21 9.63 5.68
C PRO A 28 -16.01 10.48 6.94
N GLY A 29 -15.01 11.37 6.97
CA GLY A 29 -14.68 12.18 8.14
C GLY A 29 -13.97 11.33 9.20
N PHE A 30 -12.70 11.01 8.96
CA PHE A 30 -11.93 10.22 9.92
C PHE A 30 -11.57 11.00 11.17
N SER A 31 -11.51 10.34 12.32
CA SER A 31 -11.18 10.93 13.62
C SER A 31 -9.78 11.58 13.67
N PHE A 32 -8.88 11.20 12.77
CA PHE A 32 -7.53 11.75 12.70
C PHE A 32 -7.41 13.00 11.80
N GLU A 33 -8.51 13.45 11.18
CA GLU A 33 -8.50 14.65 10.35
C GLU A 33 -8.47 15.92 11.19
N GLY A 34 -7.91 16.98 10.61
CA GLY A 34 -7.84 18.30 11.24
C GLY A 34 -6.70 18.44 12.27
N PRO A 35 -6.54 19.66 12.82
CA PRO A 35 -5.37 20.00 13.63
C PRO A 35 -5.33 19.31 15.01
N PHE A 36 -6.43 18.80 15.49
CA PHE A 36 -6.55 18.06 16.75
C PHE A 36 -6.97 16.61 16.57
N GLY A 37 -6.92 16.13 15.32
CA GLY A 37 -7.29 14.77 14.96
C GLY A 37 -6.41 13.73 15.65
N LYS A 38 -7.00 12.58 16.00
CA LYS A 38 -6.29 11.45 16.61
C LYS A 38 -6.75 10.14 15.98
N PHE A 39 -5.81 9.23 15.83
CA PHE A 39 -6.15 7.87 15.43
C PHE A 39 -6.93 7.16 16.55
N ASP A 40 -8.00 6.49 16.17
CA ASP A 40 -8.72 5.56 17.05
C ASP A 40 -7.95 4.24 17.10
N LYS A 41 -7.41 3.90 18.26
CA LYS A 41 -6.54 2.72 18.46
C LYS A 41 -7.26 1.42 18.16
N GLU A 42 -8.52 1.31 18.53
CA GLU A 42 -9.30 0.09 18.29
C GLU A 42 -9.58 -0.10 16.80
N SER A 43 -9.81 1.00 16.08
CA SER A 43 -9.89 0.96 14.61
C SER A 43 -8.57 0.55 13.96
N LEU A 44 -7.43 1.03 14.47
CA LEU A 44 -6.11 0.61 13.97
C LEU A 44 -5.84 -0.88 14.25
N LYS A 45 -6.26 -1.42 15.39
CA LYS A 45 -6.15 -2.86 15.70
C LYS A 45 -6.98 -3.70 14.74
N ARG A 46 -8.24 -3.31 14.48
CA ARG A 46 -9.08 -3.96 13.47
C ARG A 46 -8.49 -3.85 12.07
N GLY A 47 -7.94 -2.68 11.73
CA GLY A 47 -7.24 -2.48 10.44
C GLY A 47 -6.01 -3.39 10.29
N TYR A 48 -5.24 -3.56 11.35
CA TYR A 48 -4.14 -4.51 11.37
C TYR A 48 -4.63 -5.96 11.19
N GLN A 49 -5.72 -6.33 11.84
CA GLN A 49 -6.33 -7.65 11.67
C GLN A 49 -6.73 -7.90 10.22
N VAL A 50 -7.41 -6.95 9.58
CA VAL A 50 -7.77 -7.06 8.15
C VAL A 50 -6.51 -7.16 7.29
N TYR A 51 -5.47 -6.38 7.58
CA TYR A 51 -4.22 -6.50 6.85
C TYR A 51 -3.61 -7.89 6.99
N SER A 52 -3.46 -8.41 8.21
CA SER A 52 -2.81 -9.70 8.46
C SER A 52 -3.58 -10.89 7.92
N GLU A 53 -4.91 -10.86 7.96
CA GLU A 53 -5.76 -11.97 7.54
C GLU A 53 -6.08 -11.97 6.03
N VAL A 54 -6.07 -10.78 5.40
CA VAL A 54 -6.50 -10.63 4.01
C VAL A 54 -5.41 -10.03 3.13
N CYS A 55 -4.96 -8.81 3.43
CA CYS A 55 -4.12 -8.04 2.50
C CYS A 55 -2.69 -8.56 2.41
N SER A 56 -2.15 -9.12 3.49
CA SER A 56 -0.75 -9.55 3.60
C SER A 56 -0.40 -10.71 2.67
N SER A 57 -1.40 -11.46 2.19
CA SER A 57 -1.22 -12.54 1.21
C SER A 57 -0.68 -12.04 -0.14
N CYS A 58 -0.98 -10.78 -0.49
CA CYS A 58 -0.59 -10.15 -1.75
C CYS A 58 0.25 -8.89 -1.57
N HIS A 59 0.06 -8.14 -0.48
CA HIS A 59 0.66 -6.83 -0.25
C HIS A 59 1.66 -6.82 0.91
N GLY A 60 2.88 -6.38 0.63
CA GLY A 60 3.91 -6.21 1.67
C GLY A 60 3.83 -4.88 2.42
N LEU A 61 4.51 -4.83 3.58
CA LEU A 61 4.79 -3.64 4.39
C LEU A 61 6.30 -3.50 4.64
N LYS A 62 7.10 -3.54 3.59
CA LYS A 62 8.57 -3.64 3.65
C LYS A 62 9.27 -2.49 4.38
N GLN A 63 8.60 -1.35 4.57
CA GLN A 63 9.16 -0.19 5.29
C GLN A 63 8.91 -0.25 6.80
N LEU A 64 8.03 -1.15 7.24
CA LEU A 64 7.67 -1.31 8.64
C LEU A 64 8.36 -2.52 9.27
N SER A 65 8.65 -2.43 10.57
CA SER A 65 9.04 -3.55 11.43
C SER A 65 7.89 -3.89 12.38
N PHE A 66 7.85 -5.10 12.91
CA PHE A 66 6.81 -5.51 13.86
C PHE A 66 6.75 -4.58 15.08
N ARG A 67 7.89 -4.06 15.55
CA ARG A 67 7.94 -3.09 16.66
C ARG A 67 7.10 -1.82 16.42
N ASN A 68 6.83 -1.46 15.17
CA ASN A 68 6.00 -0.28 14.87
C ASN A 68 4.56 -0.48 15.34
N LEU A 69 4.11 -1.72 15.51
CA LEU A 69 2.78 -2.03 16.03
C LEU A 69 2.59 -1.63 17.50
N SER A 70 3.68 -1.47 18.28
CA SER A 70 3.62 -1.02 19.67
C SER A 70 3.88 0.48 19.85
N GLN A 71 4.25 1.18 18.79
CA GLN A 71 4.63 2.58 18.85
C GLN A 71 3.40 3.51 18.90
N PRO A 72 3.54 4.71 19.52
CA PRO A 72 2.51 5.74 19.47
C PRO A 72 2.10 6.10 18.05
N GLY A 73 0.81 6.24 17.81
CA GLY A 73 0.24 6.50 16.48
C GLY A 73 0.00 5.26 15.61
N GLY A 74 0.41 4.09 16.10
CA GLY A 74 0.03 2.79 15.56
C GLY A 74 -1.08 2.13 16.38
N PRO A 75 -1.30 0.80 16.21
CA PRO A 75 -2.27 0.03 17.00
C PRO A 75 -1.97 0.01 18.50
N GLU A 76 -0.72 0.32 18.88
CA GLU A 76 -0.23 0.34 20.25
C GLU A 76 -0.50 -0.98 21.00
N PHE A 77 -0.24 -2.11 20.33
CA PHE A 77 -0.23 -3.42 20.98
C PHE A 77 0.83 -3.48 22.09
N SER A 78 0.62 -4.34 23.08
CA SER A 78 1.67 -4.61 24.07
C SER A 78 2.92 -5.21 23.40
N ILE A 79 4.08 -5.03 24.04
CA ILE A 79 5.34 -5.58 23.52
C ILE A 79 5.26 -7.11 23.44
N GLU A 80 4.60 -7.74 24.39
CA GLU A 80 4.37 -9.20 24.43
C GLU A 80 3.56 -9.64 23.20
N ARG A 81 2.45 -8.91 22.90
CA ARG A 81 1.64 -9.21 21.70
C ARG A 81 2.42 -9.02 20.40
N VAL A 82 3.28 -8.01 20.33
CA VAL A 82 4.13 -7.80 19.14
C VAL A 82 5.17 -8.91 18.99
N LYS A 83 5.72 -9.45 20.09
CA LYS A 83 6.61 -10.61 20.04
C LYS A 83 5.88 -11.86 19.55
N GLU A 84 4.67 -12.11 20.04
CA GLU A 84 3.82 -13.21 19.58
C GLU A 84 3.58 -13.11 18.07
N ILE A 85 3.09 -11.96 17.60
CA ILE A 85 2.84 -11.71 16.17
C ILE A 85 4.11 -11.94 15.34
N ALA A 86 5.26 -11.42 15.76
CA ALA A 86 6.50 -11.61 15.02
C ALA A 86 6.92 -13.08 14.98
N SER A 87 6.71 -13.84 16.06
CA SER A 87 7.10 -15.25 16.15
C SER A 87 6.25 -16.19 15.28
N GLU A 88 5.11 -15.74 14.76
CA GLU A 88 4.29 -16.49 13.79
C GLU A 88 4.99 -16.61 12.42
N TYR A 89 6.05 -15.84 12.20
CA TYR A 89 6.82 -15.82 10.95
C TYR A 89 8.24 -16.34 11.19
N SER A 90 8.86 -16.90 10.15
CA SER A 90 10.27 -17.29 10.14
C SER A 90 11.08 -16.49 9.12
N ILE A 91 12.39 -16.45 9.35
CA ILE A 91 13.35 -15.84 8.45
C ILE A 91 14.64 -16.66 8.46
N THR A 92 15.27 -16.78 7.29
CA THR A 92 16.62 -17.36 7.18
C THR A 92 17.62 -16.43 7.86
N ASP A 93 18.36 -16.95 8.85
CA ASP A 93 19.36 -16.22 9.62
C ASP A 93 20.74 -16.88 9.51
N GLY A 94 21.24 -16.91 8.29
CA GLY A 94 22.51 -17.54 7.94
C GLY A 94 22.37 -18.93 7.35
N PHE A 95 23.52 -19.62 7.25
CA PHE A 95 23.62 -20.96 6.71
C PHE A 95 24.50 -21.81 7.64
N ASP A 96 24.26 -23.10 7.69
CA ASP A 96 25.08 -24.04 8.42
C ASP A 96 26.39 -24.34 7.64
N GLU A 97 27.22 -25.26 8.19
CA GLU A 97 28.49 -25.67 7.59
C GLU A 97 28.33 -26.43 6.25
N TYR A 98 27.12 -26.89 5.95
CA TYR A 98 26.78 -27.59 4.69
C TYR A 98 26.10 -26.67 3.66
N GLY A 99 25.87 -25.39 4.03
CA GLY A 99 25.20 -24.40 3.18
C GLY A 99 23.69 -24.46 3.24
N GLU A 100 23.09 -25.18 4.20
CA GLU A 100 21.66 -25.24 4.41
C GLU A 100 21.17 -24.00 5.21
N PRO A 101 20.01 -23.41 4.85
CA PRO A 101 19.51 -22.22 5.53
C PRO A 101 19.12 -22.52 6.98
N LEU A 102 19.59 -21.66 7.89
CA LEU A 102 19.19 -21.68 9.30
C LEU A 102 17.98 -20.77 9.48
N GLU A 103 16.87 -21.35 9.89
CA GLU A 103 15.62 -20.62 10.13
C GLU A 103 15.48 -20.23 11.60
N ARG A 104 15.01 -19.01 11.85
CA ARG A 104 14.57 -18.58 13.18
C ARG A 104 13.23 -17.87 13.12
N SER A 105 12.51 -17.86 14.24
CA SER A 105 11.35 -16.99 14.41
C SER A 105 11.74 -15.53 14.29
N MET A 106 10.87 -14.73 13.67
CA MET A 106 11.11 -13.30 13.56
C MET A 106 10.93 -12.58 14.89
N LEU A 107 11.63 -11.46 15.02
CA LEU A 107 11.66 -10.60 16.21
C LEU A 107 10.95 -9.27 15.93
N PRO A 108 10.56 -8.52 16.97
CA PRO A 108 9.98 -7.19 16.80
C PRO A 108 10.84 -6.21 15.98
N SER A 109 12.15 -6.40 15.92
CA SER A 109 13.09 -5.61 15.12
C SER A 109 13.04 -5.94 13.62
N ASP A 110 12.61 -7.13 13.27
CA ASP A 110 12.56 -7.57 11.88
C ASP A 110 11.46 -6.83 11.12
N ARG A 111 11.67 -6.68 9.82
CA ARG A 111 10.68 -6.07 8.94
C ARG A 111 9.58 -7.08 8.59
N PHE A 112 8.40 -6.58 8.29
CA PHE A 112 7.34 -7.44 7.76
C PHE A 112 7.82 -8.24 6.55
N PRO A 113 7.52 -9.54 6.48
CA PRO A 113 7.92 -10.38 5.37
C PRO A 113 7.26 -9.91 4.06
N ARG A 114 7.89 -10.27 2.95
CA ARG A 114 7.31 -10.05 1.63
C ARG A 114 6.43 -11.25 1.28
N PRO A 115 5.24 -11.03 0.68
CA PRO A 115 4.38 -12.14 0.26
C PRO A 115 4.98 -12.98 -0.88
N TYR A 116 5.90 -12.38 -1.67
CA TYR A 116 6.53 -13.03 -2.82
C TYR A 116 8.04 -12.82 -2.80
N GLY A 117 8.78 -13.83 -3.23
CA GLY A 117 10.23 -13.80 -3.33
C GLY A 117 10.73 -12.89 -4.46
N SER A 118 9.95 -12.74 -5.53
CA SER A 118 10.29 -11.92 -6.69
C SER A 118 9.09 -11.18 -7.27
N LYS A 119 9.37 -10.20 -8.14
CA LYS A 119 8.31 -9.47 -8.88
C LYS A 119 7.63 -10.36 -9.91
N GLU A 120 8.37 -11.26 -10.51
CA GLU A 120 7.89 -12.22 -11.50
C GLU A 120 6.93 -13.22 -10.87
N GLU A 121 7.27 -13.74 -9.70
CA GLU A 121 6.39 -14.59 -8.90
C GLU A 121 5.09 -13.87 -8.52
N ALA A 122 5.18 -12.63 -8.02
CA ALA A 122 4.02 -11.81 -7.69
C ALA A 122 3.09 -11.61 -8.89
N LYS A 123 3.65 -11.32 -10.08
CA LYS A 123 2.87 -11.17 -11.31
C LYS A 123 2.22 -12.47 -11.76
N GLY A 124 2.94 -13.60 -11.65
CA GLY A 124 2.41 -14.91 -11.98
C GLY A 124 1.20 -15.31 -11.12
N ALA A 125 1.24 -14.95 -9.82
CA ALA A 125 0.16 -15.22 -8.88
C ALA A 125 -1.03 -14.25 -8.98
N ASN A 126 -0.89 -13.11 -9.69
CA ASN A 126 -1.90 -12.04 -9.72
C ASN A 126 -2.26 -11.63 -11.16
N ASN A 127 -2.45 -12.58 -12.06
CA ASN A 127 -2.89 -12.35 -13.46
C ASN A 127 -2.07 -11.28 -14.19
N GLY A 128 -0.74 -11.25 -13.97
CA GLY A 128 0.18 -10.28 -14.56
C GLY A 128 0.33 -8.96 -13.80
N ALA A 129 -0.54 -8.67 -12.83
CA ALA A 129 -0.46 -7.50 -12.00
C ALA A 129 0.62 -7.65 -10.90
N TYR A 130 1.25 -6.54 -10.53
CA TYR A 130 2.19 -6.51 -9.40
C TYR A 130 1.54 -5.75 -8.23
N PRO A 131 1.10 -6.45 -7.16
CA PRO A 131 0.50 -5.80 -6.00
C PRO A 131 1.47 -4.79 -5.37
N PRO A 132 1.08 -3.51 -5.19
CA PRO A 132 1.94 -2.52 -4.59
C PRO A 132 2.20 -2.81 -3.11
N ASP A 133 3.40 -2.44 -2.63
CA ASP A 133 3.71 -2.39 -1.20
C ASP A 133 2.91 -1.28 -0.53
N LEU A 134 2.25 -1.58 0.58
CA LEU A 134 1.31 -0.65 1.23
C LEU A 134 1.98 0.30 2.23
N SER A 135 3.28 0.15 2.51
CA SER A 135 3.98 0.95 3.54
C SER A 135 3.80 2.46 3.38
N LEU A 136 3.77 2.96 2.15
CA LEU A 136 3.71 4.39 1.83
C LEU A 136 2.51 4.73 0.92
N ILE A 137 1.58 3.83 0.74
CA ILE A 137 0.49 3.98 -0.23
C ILE A 137 -0.34 5.25 -0.01
N VAL A 138 -0.62 5.60 1.25
CA VAL A 138 -1.36 6.80 1.64
C VAL A 138 -0.64 8.09 1.20
N LYS A 139 0.70 8.07 1.20
CA LYS A 139 1.51 9.21 0.73
C LYS A 139 1.69 9.21 -0.79
N ALA A 140 1.63 8.04 -1.40
CA ALA A 140 1.86 7.86 -2.83
C ALA A 140 0.63 8.14 -3.70
N ARG A 141 -0.53 8.34 -3.09
CA ARG A 141 -1.79 8.64 -3.80
C ARG A 141 -2.32 10.01 -3.40
N ALA A 142 -2.84 10.75 -4.39
CA ALA A 142 -3.57 11.99 -4.12
C ALA A 142 -4.77 11.68 -3.22
N ASP A 143 -4.99 12.51 -2.19
CA ASP A 143 -6.04 12.32 -1.17
C ASP A 143 -6.00 10.93 -0.49
N GLY A 144 -4.80 10.40 -0.32
CA GLY A 144 -4.38 9.03 0.01
C GLY A 144 -5.33 8.16 0.82
N TYR A 145 -5.69 8.54 2.05
CA TYR A 145 -6.58 7.73 2.89
C TYR A 145 -8.03 7.73 2.38
N ASN A 146 -8.52 8.84 1.84
CA ASN A 146 -9.85 8.91 1.21
C ASN A 146 -9.87 8.10 -0.10
N TYR A 147 -8.79 8.14 -0.88
CA TYR A 147 -8.63 7.29 -2.06
C TYR A 147 -8.71 5.80 -1.69
N LEU A 148 -7.95 5.35 -0.70
CA LEU A 148 -7.97 3.95 -0.27
C LEU A 148 -9.34 3.53 0.27
N TYR A 149 -9.99 4.40 1.04
CA TYR A 149 -11.35 4.14 1.50
C TYR A 149 -12.32 3.99 0.33
N SER A 150 -12.27 4.91 -0.64
CA SER A 150 -13.12 4.88 -1.83
C SER A 150 -12.87 3.63 -2.66
N LEU A 151 -11.60 3.28 -2.89
CA LEU A 151 -11.20 2.07 -3.60
C LEU A 151 -11.78 0.81 -2.94
N LEU A 152 -11.60 0.65 -1.63
CA LEU A 152 -12.06 -0.54 -0.91
C LEU A 152 -13.59 -0.63 -0.81
N LYS A 153 -14.30 0.51 -0.83
CA LYS A 153 -15.76 0.58 -0.79
C LYS A 153 -16.42 0.56 -2.16
N GLY A 154 -15.64 0.75 -3.23
CA GLY A 154 -16.14 1.00 -4.57
C GLY A 154 -16.30 -0.24 -5.45
N TYR A 155 -16.03 -1.45 -4.95
CA TYR A 155 -16.30 -2.65 -5.73
C TYR A 155 -17.80 -2.88 -5.87
N GLU A 156 -18.26 -3.04 -7.11
CA GLU A 156 -19.67 -3.21 -7.48
C GLU A 156 -19.85 -4.52 -8.25
N GLU A 157 -20.98 -5.18 -8.01
CA GLU A 157 -21.35 -6.41 -8.73
C GLU A 157 -21.95 -6.11 -10.12
N GLU A 158 -22.60 -4.94 -10.25
CA GLU A 158 -23.20 -4.50 -11.51
C GLU A 158 -22.16 -3.80 -12.38
N ILE A 159 -21.89 -4.37 -13.54
CA ILE A 159 -20.96 -3.83 -14.53
C ILE A 159 -21.76 -3.03 -15.55
N PRO A 160 -21.38 -1.78 -15.92
CA PRO A 160 -22.01 -1.05 -17.01
C PRO A 160 -22.04 -1.86 -18.31
N GLU A 161 -23.16 -1.83 -19.02
CA GLU A 161 -23.38 -2.66 -20.23
C GLU A 161 -22.39 -2.40 -21.38
N ASP A 162 -21.79 -1.21 -21.39
CA ASP A 162 -20.82 -0.76 -22.39
C ASP A 162 -19.37 -1.10 -22.00
N LEU A 163 -19.16 -1.74 -20.85
CA LEU A 163 -17.82 -2.05 -20.32
C LEU A 163 -17.55 -3.55 -20.31
N ASP A 164 -16.59 -4.00 -21.12
CA ASP A 164 -16.08 -5.37 -21.09
C ASP A 164 -14.81 -5.43 -20.23
N ILE A 165 -14.93 -6.01 -19.05
CA ILE A 165 -13.81 -6.16 -18.10
C ILE A 165 -13.30 -7.60 -17.95
N GLY A 166 -13.89 -8.56 -18.72
CA GLY A 166 -13.54 -9.98 -18.61
C GLY A 166 -13.75 -10.51 -17.19
N ASP A 167 -12.72 -11.15 -16.63
CA ASP A 167 -12.73 -11.73 -15.27
C ASP A 167 -12.31 -10.75 -14.17
N LEU A 168 -12.23 -9.45 -14.46
CA LEU A 168 -11.85 -8.43 -13.49
C LEU A 168 -13.06 -7.99 -12.66
N SER A 169 -12.80 -7.47 -11.46
CA SER A 169 -13.83 -6.88 -10.60
C SER A 169 -14.01 -5.40 -10.94
N TYR A 170 -15.25 -5.00 -11.17
CA TYR A 170 -15.57 -3.61 -11.46
C TYR A 170 -15.42 -2.71 -10.25
N ASN A 171 -14.75 -1.59 -10.44
CA ASN A 171 -14.60 -0.56 -9.42
C ASN A 171 -14.49 0.82 -10.07
N PRO A 172 -15.52 1.68 -9.99
CA PRO A 172 -15.52 3.01 -10.58
C PRO A 172 -14.47 3.96 -9.96
N TRP A 173 -13.92 3.63 -8.82
CA TRP A 173 -12.86 4.39 -8.12
C TRP A 173 -11.44 3.99 -8.55
N TYR A 174 -11.32 2.98 -9.40
CA TYR A 174 -10.04 2.56 -9.96
C TYR A 174 -9.93 3.01 -11.41
N PRO A 175 -9.16 4.05 -11.71
CA PRO A 175 -9.12 4.67 -13.04
C PRO A 175 -8.27 3.89 -14.08
N GLY A 176 -8.10 2.59 -13.94
CA GLY A 176 -7.42 1.78 -14.94
C GLY A 176 -6.33 0.89 -14.44
#